data_d98691d57118fd5fa5c7ca0cd8bf7b14
#
_entry.id   d98691d57118fd5fa5c7ca0cd8bf7b14
#
_cell.length_a   1.000
_cell.length_b   1.000
_cell.length_c   1.000
_cell.angle_alpha   90.00
_cell.angle_beta   90.00
_cell.angle_gamma   90.00
#
_symmetry.space_group_name_H-M   'P 1'
#
loop_
_entity.id
_entity.type
_entity.pdbx_description
1 polymer ?
#
loop_
_entity_poly.entity_id
_entity_poly.type
_entity_poly.pdbx_seq_one_letter_code
_entity_poly.pdbx_strand_id
1 'polypeptide(L)'
;MALEILKNPKKYSRLHNYGDDVEFLPSKRILIDVDKKDVLASGMVDSSQLSLVADKIDMNLRHKSYMGKQDITILDLLQNNKWQRPIYFAVTVGADNYVGLGDYLELEGMAYRITPIKSDPFATSERVNTEKMYDNMMHKFKWGGIAENPNIYMDENNLRMTSTFRFMFVRLAEALLDEARQEEMKTRYGEALAVVLEYGHRLPQLDPRSMDAFRSLTAAYYGNDRLINRSGAKSLYSDSLLISRVRPMAEKLMGINAEGMSDLELSKALKSYIGNVDTTAINKVIKEKENRALEVIDYAQKVLPAPQIPYNSGSLMMARVYDQLGEKEKRDVIISEMEHNSLQYLDWIANMDEKRQKMASNDFSHHLSIYSEILQMKYDVEEIPQEEQFRYSTYITIYNRLKK
;
A
#
# COMPACT_ATOMS: atom_id res chain seq x y z
N MET A 1 0.86 3.54 -34.33
CA MET A 1 -0.53 3.17 -34.71
C MET A 1 -1.57 3.92 -33.87
N ALA A 2 -1.66 3.80 -32.54
CA ALA A 2 -2.69 4.51 -31.76
C ALA A 2 -2.65 6.05 -31.91
N LEU A 3 -1.47 6.65 -31.88
CA LEU A 3 -1.27 8.09 -32.12
C LEU A 3 -1.53 8.51 -33.57
N GLU A 4 -1.29 7.64 -34.54
CA GLU A 4 -1.63 7.89 -35.92
C GLU A 4 -3.17 7.91 -36.14
N ILE A 5 -3.87 7.06 -35.39
CA ILE A 5 -5.36 7.04 -35.39
C ILE A 5 -5.88 8.34 -34.78
N LEU A 6 -5.28 8.79 -33.66
CA LEU A 6 -5.66 10.05 -33.01
C LEU A 6 -5.35 11.29 -33.86
N LYS A 7 -4.30 11.23 -34.71
CA LYS A 7 -3.97 12.31 -35.66
C LYS A 7 -4.85 12.33 -36.90
N ASN A 8 -5.41 11.17 -37.26
CA ASN A 8 -6.26 11.02 -38.46
C ASN A 8 -7.57 10.29 -38.11
N PRO A 9 -8.41 10.85 -37.22
CA PRO A 9 -9.59 10.16 -36.72
C PRO A 9 -10.58 9.77 -37.82
N LYS A 10 -10.77 10.62 -38.85
CA LYS A 10 -11.68 10.34 -39.98
C LYS A 10 -11.33 9.08 -40.77
N LYS A 11 -10.05 8.68 -40.79
CA LYS A 11 -9.62 7.46 -41.52
C LYS A 11 -10.05 6.17 -40.78
N TYR A 12 -10.31 6.28 -39.48
CA TYR A 12 -10.59 5.16 -38.59
C TYR A 12 -11.97 5.25 -37.94
N SER A 13 -12.82 6.24 -38.34
CA SER A 13 -14.20 6.36 -37.86
C SER A 13 -15.04 5.20 -38.36
N ARG A 14 -15.96 4.72 -37.54
CA ARG A 14 -17.00 3.76 -37.91
C ARG A 14 -18.35 4.36 -37.57
N LEU A 15 -19.30 4.18 -38.48
CA LEU A 15 -20.70 4.51 -38.23
C LEU A 15 -21.20 3.66 -37.05
N HIS A 16 -21.66 4.32 -36.02
CA HIS A 16 -22.35 3.67 -34.89
C HIS A 16 -23.87 3.77 -35.12
N ASN A 17 -24.62 2.85 -34.51
CA ASN A 17 -26.10 2.78 -34.61
C ASN A 17 -26.85 4.03 -34.09
N TYR A 18 -26.12 5.05 -33.63
CA TYR A 18 -26.65 6.33 -33.14
C TYR A 18 -26.57 7.50 -34.11
N GLY A 19 -26.21 7.25 -35.36
CA GLY A 19 -26.28 8.24 -36.43
C GLY A 19 -25.11 9.23 -36.52
N ASP A 20 -24.19 9.24 -35.57
CA ASP A 20 -22.99 10.09 -35.59
C ASP A 20 -21.71 9.26 -35.87
N ASP A 21 -20.77 9.85 -36.60
CA ASP A 21 -19.44 9.29 -36.80
C ASP A 21 -18.69 9.31 -35.49
N VAL A 22 -18.54 8.15 -34.84
CA VAL A 22 -17.76 8.00 -33.58
C VAL A 22 -16.35 7.57 -33.92
N GLU A 23 -15.39 8.34 -33.48
CA GLU A 23 -13.97 8.01 -33.57
C GLU A 23 -13.68 6.74 -32.74
N PHE A 24 -12.98 5.80 -33.34
CA PHE A 24 -12.77 4.47 -32.78
C PHE A 24 -11.30 4.17 -32.56
N LEU A 25 -10.95 3.80 -31.32
CA LEU A 25 -9.63 3.26 -30.98
C LEU A 25 -9.67 1.72 -31.13
N PRO A 26 -8.95 1.15 -32.13
CA PRO A 26 -9.05 -0.28 -32.44
C PRO A 26 -8.43 -1.21 -31.40
N SER A 27 -7.65 -0.68 -30.47
CA SER A 27 -7.00 -1.45 -29.41
C SER A 27 -7.26 -0.83 -28.04
N LYS A 28 -7.62 -1.66 -27.09
CA LYS A 28 -7.70 -1.27 -25.68
C LYS A 28 -6.36 -1.40 -24.93
N ARG A 29 -5.27 -1.54 -25.65
CA ARG A 29 -3.92 -1.60 -25.11
C ARG A 29 -3.02 -0.68 -25.93
N ILE A 30 -2.36 0.24 -25.27
CA ILE A 30 -1.43 1.19 -25.88
C ILE A 30 -0.04 0.91 -25.35
N LEU A 31 0.94 0.80 -26.24
CA LEU A 31 2.34 0.61 -25.92
C LEU A 31 3.11 1.86 -26.32
N ILE A 32 3.88 2.42 -25.41
CA ILE A 32 4.77 3.56 -25.65
C ILE A 32 6.20 3.07 -25.41
N ASP A 33 7.06 3.18 -26.44
CA ASP A 33 8.44 2.78 -26.34
C ASP A 33 9.21 3.68 -25.35
N VAL A 34 10.11 3.08 -24.57
CA VAL A 34 10.95 3.77 -23.59
C VAL A 34 12.40 3.67 -24.03
N ASP A 35 13.04 4.82 -24.29
CA ASP A 35 14.48 4.86 -24.49
C ASP A 35 15.18 4.97 -23.13
N LYS A 36 15.86 3.89 -22.73
CA LYS A 36 16.61 3.84 -21.46
C LYS A 36 17.72 4.89 -21.36
N LYS A 37 18.26 5.34 -22.50
CA LYS A 37 19.28 6.42 -22.53
C LYS A 37 18.65 7.76 -22.17
N ASP A 38 17.49 8.07 -22.72
CA ASP A 38 16.73 9.28 -22.38
C ASP A 38 16.35 9.29 -20.90
N VAL A 39 15.89 8.13 -20.36
CA VAL A 39 15.52 7.97 -18.95
C VAL A 39 16.74 8.23 -18.03
N LEU A 40 17.89 7.64 -18.34
CA LEU A 40 19.11 7.83 -17.55
C LEU A 40 19.61 9.29 -17.65
N ALA A 41 19.62 9.87 -18.85
CA ALA A 41 20.06 11.24 -19.09
C ALA A 41 19.18 12.28 -18.37
N SER A 42 17.90 11.97 -18.15
CA SER A 42 16.98 12.82 -17.40
C SER A 42 17.22 12.83 -15.88
N GLY A 43 18.03 11.91 -15.34
CA GLY A 43 18.23 11.72 -13.91
C GLY A 43 16.97 11.20 -13.18
N MET A 44 16.02 10.62 -13.93
CA MET A 44 14.79 10.07 -13.35
C MET A 44 15.04 8.80 -12.54
N VAL A 45 16.00 8.01 -12.98
CA VAL A 45 16.46 6.78 -12.33
C VAL A 45 17.97 6.78 -12.25
N ASP A 46 18.50 6.12 -11.23
CA ASP A 46 19.92 5.88 -11.10
C ASP A 46 20.37 4.71 -12.01
N SER A 47 21.66 4.63 -12.30
CA SER A 47 22.23 3.55 -13.10
C SER A 47 21.96 2.15 -12.51
N SER A 48 21.87 2.04 -11.18
CA SER A 48 21.51 0.81 -10.47
C SER A 48 20.08 0.35 -10.73
N GLN A 49 19.17 1.27 -11.03
CA GLN A 49 17.75 1.01 -11.30
C GLN A 49 17.46 0.77 -12.78
N LEU A 50 18.45 0.92 -13.67
CA LEU A 50 18.26 0.83 -15.12
C LEU A 50 17.72 -0.54 -15.57
N SER A 51 18.05 -1.60 -14.85
CA SER A 51 17.54 -2.96 -15.09
C SER A 51 16.02 -3.08 -14.82
N LEU A 52 15.45 -2.21 -13.97
CA LEU A 52 14.04 -2.19 -13.63
C LEU A 52 13.21 -1.38 -14.64
N VAL A 53 13.87 -0.57 -15.48
CA VAL A 53 13.20 0.25 -16.48
C VAL A 53 12.62 -0.64 -17.57
N ALA A 54 11.30 -0.54 -17.76
CA ALA A 54 10.57 -1.26 -18.80
C ALA A 54 10.98 -0.77 -20.19
N ASP A 55 11.01 -1.67 -21.16
CA ASP A 55 11.28 -1.29 -22.56
C ASP A 55 10.08 -0.58 -23.20
N LYS A 56 8.87 -0.78 -22.63
CA LYS A 56 7.62 -0.16 -23.07
C LYS A 56 6.72 0.11 -21.88
N ILE A 57 6.07 1.26 -21.88
CA ILE A 57 4.89 1.50 -21.04
C ILE A 57 3.71 0.79 -21.65
N ASP A 58 3.09 -0.09 -20.90
CA ASP A 58 1.96 -0.92 -21.31
C ASP A 58 0.68 -0.44 -20.61
N MET A 59 -0.13 0.32 -21.34
CA MET A 59 -1.35 0.94 -20.81
C MET A 59 -2.57 0.09 -21.15
N ASN A 60 -3.21 -0.49 -20.14
CA ASN A 60 -4.43 -1.27 -20.29
C ASN A 60 -5.67 -0.39 -20.09
N LEU A 61 -6.40 -0.16 -21.18
CA LEU A 61 -7.61 0.68 -21.23
C LEU A 61 -8.91 -0.12 -21.21
N ARG A 62 -8.89 -1.41 -20.86
CA ARG A 62 -10.09 -2.27 -20.90
C ARG A 62 -11.24 -1.77 -20.04
N HIS A 63 -10.93 -1.09 -18.94
CA HIS A 63 -11.90 -0.50 -18.01
C HIS A 63 -12.53 0.81 -18.54
N LYS A 64 -11.94 1.43 -19.57
CA LYS A 64 -12.48 2.67 -20.16
C LYS A 64 -13.42 2.36 -21.34
N SER A 65 -14.61 2.94 -21.29
CA SER A 65 -15.57 2.87 -22.41
C SER A 65 -15.30 3.93 -23.48
N TYR A 66 -14.75 5.09 -23.09
CA TYR A 66 -14.36 6.18 -23.98
C TYR A 66 -13.09 6.87 -23.49
N MET A 67 -12.45 7.64 -24.35
CA MET A 67 -11.31 8.48 -24.03
C MET A 67 -11.67 9.95 -24.21
N GLY A 68 -11.48 10.74 -23.17
CA GLY A 68 -11.68 12.18 -23.20
C GLY A 68 -10.45 12.93 -23.71
N LYS A 69 -10.58 14.24 -23.92
CA LYS A 69 -9.46 15.12 -24.33
C LYS A 69 -8.29 15.03 -23.37
N GLN A 70 -8.56 14.94 -22.07
CA GLN A 70 -7.54 14.80 -21.02
C GLN A 70 -6.72 13.53 -21.20
N ASP A 71 -7.36 12.40 -21.52
CA ASP A 71 -6.66 11.13 -21.71
C ASP A 71 -5.72 11.18 -22.93
N ILE A 72 -6.19 11.78 -24.02
CA ILE A 72 -5.40 12.00 -25.25
C ILE A 72 -4.22 12.92 -24.97
N THR A 73 -4.42 13.99 -24.20
CA THR A 73 -3.35 14.92 -23.81
C THR A 73 -2.26 14.21 -23.02
N ILE A 74 -2.62 13.32 -22.08
CA ILE A 74 -1.65 12.53 -21.30
C ILE A 74 -0.83 11.63 -22.24
N LEU A 75 -1.48 10.97 -23.21
CA LEU A 75 -0.76 10.13 -24.19
C LEU A 75 0.21 10.94 -25.05
N ASP A 76 -0.22 12.11 -25.51
CA ASP A 76 0.62 13.00 -26.31
C ASP A 76 1.82 13.53 -25.51
N LEU A 77 1.59 13.92 -24.26
CA LEU A 77 2.66 14.32 -23.35
C LEU A 77 3.67 13.21 -23.13
N LEU A 78 3.24 11.98 -22.84
CA LEU A 78 4.14 10.84 -22.62
C LEU A 78 4.96 10.51 -23.88
N GLN A 79 4.33 10.54 -25.05
CA GLN A 79 4.98 10.24 -26.31
C GLN A 79 6.07 11.28 -26.67
N ASN A 80 5.82 12.56 -26.39
CA ASN A 80 6.69 13.66 -26.84
C ASN A 80 7.68 14.12 -25.75
N ASN A 81 7.44 13.79 -24.48
CA ASN A 81 8.26 14.28 -23.37
C ASN A 81 9.65 13.65 -23.30
N LYS A 82 9.82 12.43 -23.82
CA LYS A 82 11.09 11.67 -23.79
C LYS A 82 11.76 11.67 -22.40
N TRP A 83 10.95 11.67 -21.36
CA TRP A 83 11.35 11.68 -19.94
C TRP A 83 12.13 12.93 -19.49
N GLN A 84 12.22 13.97 -20.31
CA GLN A 84 13.00 15.20 -20.01
C GLN A 84 12.36 16.03 -18.89
N ARG A 85 11.04 15.96 -18.70
CA ARG A 85 10.33 16.64 -17.63
C ARG A 85 9.49 15.64 -16.84
N PRO A 86 9.46 15.75 -15.50
CA PRO A 86 8.61 14.90 -14.71
C PRO A 86 7.13 15.22 -14.97
N ILE A 87 6.31 14.17 -15.07
CA ILE A 87 4.86 14.27 -15.20
C ILE A 87 4.24 13.69 -13.94
N TYR A 88 3.27 14.41 -13.37
CA TYR A 88 2.64 14.04 -12.11
C TYR A 88 1.12 14.00 -12.23
N PHE A 89 0.52 13.08 -11.50
CA PHE A 89 -0.89 13.15 -11.09
C PHE A 89 -0.99 13.62 -9.65
N ALA A 90 -1.90 14.55 -9.35
CA ALA A 90 -2.20 14.89 -7.96
C ALA A 90 -2.84 13.69 -7.26
N VAL A 91 -2.60 13.51 -5.95
CA VAL A 91 -3.20 12.41 -5.17
C VAL A 91 -4.73 12.44 -5.13
N THR A 92 -5.34 13.58 -5.47
CA THR A 92 -6.79 13.75 -5.57
C THR A 92 -7.38 13.27 -6.90
N VAL A 93 -6.54 12.90 -7.87
CA VAL A 93 -7.00 12.35 -9.15
C VAL A 93 -7.45 10.90 -8.91
N GLY A 94 -8.70 10.58 -9.29
CA GLY A 94 -9.21 9.21 -9.18
C GLY A 94 -8.51 8.26 -10.15
N ALA A 95 -8.35 6.99 -9.74
CA ALA A 95 -7.65 5.94 -10.48
C ALA A 95 -8.18 5.74 -11.93
N ASP A 96 -9.46 5.99 -12.16
CA ASP A 96 -10.09 5.93 -13.49
C ASP A 96 -9.47 6.92 -14.49
N ASN A 97 -8.82 7.98 -14.01
CA ASN A 97 -8.18 9.01 -14.81
C ASN A 97 -6.67 8.76 -15.03
N TYR A 98 -6.10 7.67 -14.52
CA TYR A 98 -4.69 7.33 -14.74
C TYR A 98 -4.40 6.76 -16.13
N VAL A 99 -5.40 6.57 -16.96
CA VAL A 99 -5.26 6.12 -18.38
C VAL A 99 -4.45 4.81 -18.50
N GLY A 100 -4.63 3.90 -17.53
CA GLY A 100 -3.90 2.63 -17.48
C GLY A 100 -2.44 2.74 -17.03
N LEU A 101 -2.04 3.87 -16.43
CA LEU A 101 -0.69 4.12 -15.91
C LEU A 101 -0.53 3.73 -14.43
N GLY A 102 -1.55 3.19 -13.77
CA GLY A 102 -1.51 2.89 -12.32
C GLY A 102 -0.25 2.13 -11.89
N ASP A 103 0.17 1.12 -12.66
CA ASP A 103 1.36 0.31 -12.38
C ASP A 103 2.71 1.09 -12.52
N TYR A 104 2.68 2.30 -13.08
CA TYR A 104 3.86 3.12 -13.35
C TYR A 104 3.94 4.37 -12.48
N LEU A 105 3.10 4.44 -11.45
CA LEU A 105 3.05 5.57 -10.53
C LEU A 105 3.96 5.34 -9.32
N GLU A 106 4.59 6.42 -8.87
CA GLU A 106 5.43 6.47 -7.67
C GLU A 106 5.07 7.71 -6.85
N LEU A 107 4.69 7.53 -5.60
CA LEU A 107 4.28 8.62 -4.71
C LEU A 107 5.50 9.38 -4.20
N GLU A 108 5.52 10.71 -4.39
CA GLU A 108 6.62 11.59 -3.95
C GLU A 108 6.15 12.73 -3.00
N GLY A 109 5.00 12.56 -2.36
CA GLY A 109 4.38 13.54 -1.45
C GLY A 109 2.89 13.70 -1.74
N MET A 110 2.48 14.86 -2.30
CA MET A 110 1.09 15.15 -2.68
C MET A 110 0.81 14.83 -4.16
N ALA A 111 1.72 14.12 -4.82
CA ALA A 111 1.58 13.78 -6.22
C ALA A 111 2.28 12.45 -6.56
N TYR A 112 1.68 11.74 -7.52
CA TYR A 112 2.24 10.53 -8.12
C TYR A 112 3.04 10.91 -9.35
N ARG A 113 4.32 10.59 -9.35
CA ARG A 113 5.18 10.71 -10.52
C ARG A 113 4.97 9.53 -11.45
N ILE A 114 4.87 9.79 -12.75
CA ILE A 114 4.91 8.74 -13.77
C ILE A 114 6.37 8.36 -13.98
N THR A 115 6.69 7.08 -13.80
CA THR A 115 8.04 6.54 -14.01
C THR A 115 7.98 5.36 -14.98
N PRO A 116 9.04 5.06 -15.72
CA PRO A 116 9.08 3.91 -16.63
C PRO A 116 9.41 2.60 -15.91
N ILE A 117 9.27 2.55 -14.60
CA ILE A 117 9.45 1.34 -13.79
C ILE A 117 8.07 0.82 -13.39
N LYS A 118 7.77 -0.41 -13.78
CA LYS A 118 6.52 -1.04 -13.42
C LYS A 118 6.53 -1.50 -11.97
N SER A 119 5.44 -1.26 -11.26
CA SER A 119 5.23 -1.78 -9.90
C SER A 119 5.27 -3.31 -9.91
N ASP A 120 5.79 -3.91 -8.83
CA ASP A 120 5.74 -5.35 -8.64
C ASP A 120 4.26 -5.78 -8.56
N PRO A 121 3.80 -6.72 -9.43
CA PRO A 121 2.43 -7.22 -9.38
C PRO A 121 2.08 -7.91 -8.06
N PHE A 122 3.07 -8.28 -7.27
CA PHE A 122 2.92 -8.91 -5.96
C PHE A 122 3.09 -7.93 -4.78
N ALA A 123 3.38 -6.65 -5.07
CA ALA A 123 3.43 -5.64 -4.02
C ALA A 123 2.04 -5.45 -3.40
N THR A 124 1.98 -5.46 -2.09
CA THR A 124 0.74 -5.24 -1.31
C THR A 124 0.40 -3.77 -1.15
N SER A 125 1.38 -2.89 -1.39
CA SER A 125 1.28 -1.44 -1.28
C SER A 125 1.66 -0.75 -2.60
N GLU A 126 1.18 0.47 -2.77
CA GLU A 126 1.62 1.33 -3.87
C GLU A 126 3.11 1.69 -3.73
N ARG A 127 3.75 1.99 -4.85
CA ARG A 127 5.16 2.38 -4.85
C ARG A 127 5.32 3.80 -4.33
N VAL A 128 6.10 3.95 -3.26
CA VAL A 128 6.43 5.23 -2.61
C VAL A 128 7.92 5.48 -2.73
N ASN A 129 8.31 6.68 -3.17
CA ASN A 129 9.69 7.13 -3.07
C ASN A 129 9.92 7.73 -1.68
N THR A 130 10.28 6.89 -0.73
CA THR A 130 10.36 7.27 0.70
C THR A 130 11.34 8.41 0.93
N GLU A 131 12.50 8.44 0.25
CA GLU A 131 13.49 9.50 0.42
C GLU A 131 12.99 10.85 -0.08
N LYS A 132 12.43 10.90 -1.30
CA LYS A 132 11.89 12.15 -1.86
C LYS A 132 10.64 12.61 -1.11
N MET A 133 9.76 11.66 -0.77
CA MET A 133 8.54 11.99 -0.03
C MET A 133 8.87 12.53 1.35
N TYR A 134 9.83 11.92 2.05
CA TYR A 134 10.33 12.38 3.34
C TYR A 134 10.89 13.81 3.23
N ASP A 135 11.82 14.05 2.31
CA ASP A 135 12.40 15.37 2.10
C ASP A 135 11.35 16.45 1.73
N ASN A 136 10.39 16.09 0.88
CA ASN A 136 9.30 17.00 0.51
C ASN A 136 8.40 17.33 1.71
N MET A 137 7.95 16.33 2.46
CA MET A 137 6.95 16.52 3.52
C MET A 137 7.54 17.08 4.79
N MET A 138 8.78 16.69 5.14
CA MET A 138 9.41 17.10 6.39
C MET A 138 10.16 18.44 6.27
N HIS A 139 10.71 18.77 5.09
CA HIS A 139 11.61 19.90 4.94
C HIS A 139 11.12 20.99 3.96
N LYS A 140 10.42 20.61 2.88
CA LYS A 140 10.08 21.55 1.80
C LYS A 140 8.65 22.09 1.89
N PHE A 141 7.68 21.25 2.28
CA PHE A 141 6.29 21.66 2.32
C PHE A 141 6.03 22.66 3.46
N LYS A 142 5.07 23.55 3.24
CA LYS A 142 4.61 24.55 4.20
C LYS A 142 3.18 24.22 4.61
N TRP A 143 2.92 24.12 5.89
CA TRP A 143 1.65 23.65 6.44
C TRP A 143 0.72 24.78 6.88
N GLY A 144 1.00 26.02 6.42
CA GLY A 144 0.10 27.17 6.54
C GLY A 144 -0.05 27.76 7.95
N GLY A 145 0.82 27.40 8.88
CA GLY A 145 0.76 27.94 10.25
C GLY A 145 -0.45 27.45 11.06
N ILE A 146 -1.01 26.29 10.72
CA ILE A 146 -2.18 25.70 11.41
C ILE A 146 -1.84 25.45 12.87
N ALA A 147 -0.65 24.93 13.16
CA ALA A 147 -0.22 24.59 14.51
C ALA A 147 0.02 25.83 15.39
N GLU A 148 0.43 26.93 14.81
CA GLU A 148 0.76 28.17 15.51
C GLU A 148 -0.48 29.03 15.84
N ASN A 149 -1.60 28.76 15.19
CA ASN A 149 -2.84 29.53 15.38
C ASN A 149 -3.97 28.66 15.94
N PRO A 150 -4.13 28.60 17.27
CA PRO A 150 -5.17 27.77 17.89
C PRO A 150 -6.61 28.22 17.59
N ASN A 151 -6.80 29.45 17.10
CA ASN A 151 -8.11 30.01 16.77
C ASN A 151 -8.37 30.03 15.24
N ILE A 152 -7.59 29.27 14.46
CA ILE A 152 -7.79 29.20 13.02
C ILE A 152 -9.18 28.61 12.72
N TYR A 153 -9.95 29.31 11.90
CA TYR A 153 -11.21 28.78 11.40
C TYR A 153 -10.93 27.89 10.19
N MET A 154 -11.38 26.64 10.28
CA MET A 154 -11.30 25.67 9.21
C MET A 154 -12.72 25.31 8.75
N ASP A 155 -13.09 25.68 7.54
CA ASP A 155 -14.33 25.22 6.95
C ASP A 155 -14.25 23.71 6.55
N GLU A 156 -15.38 23.13 6.17
CA GLU A 156 -15.48 21.70 5.83
C GLU A 156 -14.52 21.30 4.69
N ASN A 157 -14.33 22.17 3.68
CA ASN A 157 -13.43 21.89 2.56
C ASN A 157 -11.97 21.88 3.02
N ASN A 158 -11.58 22.86 3.84
CA ASN A 158 -10.25 22.93 4.41
C ASN A 158 -9.96 21.74 5.32
N LEU A 159 -10.93 21.33 6.17
CA LEU A 159 -10.81 20.12 6.99
C LEU A 159 -10.64 18.86 6.14
N ARG A 160 -11.38 18.73 5.05
CA ARG A 160 -11.24 17.61 4.12
C ARG A 160 -9.87 17.57 3.44
N MET A 161 -9.35 18.72 3.02
CA MET A 161 -8.01 18.81 2.44
C MET A 161 -6.91 18.46 3.45
N THR A 162 -7.02 18.96 4.67
CA THR A 162 -6.04 18.65 5.73
C THR A 162 -6.08 17.17 6.14
N SER A 163 -7.23 16.52 6.05
CA SER A 163 -7.36 15.07 6.23
C SER A 163 -6.50 14.31 5.20
N THR A 164 -6.49 14.77 3.93
CA THR A 164 -5.63 14.17 2.90
C THR A 164 -4.15 14.29 3.27
N PHE A 165 -3.72 15.38 3.89
CA PHE A 165 -2.33 15.54 4.34
C PHE A 165 -1.95 14.51 5.41
N ARG A 166 -2.83 14.24 6.38
CA ARG A 166 -2.61 13.17 7.37
C ARG A 166 -2.42 11.81 6.70
N PHE A 167 -3.27 11.47 5.73
CA PHE A 167 -3.12 10.23 4.97
C PHE A 167 -1.77 10.13 4.27
N MET A 168 -1.23 11.21 3.73
CA MET A 168 0.07 11.18 3.07
C MET A 168 1.22 10.94 4.07
N PHE A 169 1.15 11.52 5.27
CA PHE A 169 2.11 11.21 6.34
C PHE A 169 2.04 9.73 6.74
N VAL A 170 0.85 9.18 6.90
CA VAL A 170 0.68 7.75 7.21
C VAL A 170 1.27 6.87 6.11
N ARG A 171 0.98 7.18 4.84
CA ARG A 171 1.54 6.41 3.71
C ARG A 171 3.06 6.42 3.70
N LEU A 172 3.68 7.55 4.02
CA LEU A 172 5.13 7.62 4.14
C LEU A 172 5.65 6.76 5.29
N ALA A 173 5.02 6.83 6.46
CA ALA A 173 5.42 6.04 7.61
C ALA A 173 5.22 4.53 7.36
N GLU A 174 4.09 4.12 6.79
CA GLU A 174 3.84 2.74 6.40
C GLU A 174 4.86 2.23 5.36
N ALA A 175 5.21 3.04 4.36
CA ALA A 175 6.22 2.68 3.38
C ALA A 175 7.61 2.49 4.03
N LEU A 176 7.99 3.34 4.98
CA LEU A 176 9.23 3.17 5.75
C LEU A 176 9.23 1.90 6.60
N LEU A 177 8.08 1.56 7.22
CA LEU A 177 7.91 0.31 7.96
C LEU A 177 7.92 -0.91 7.03
N ASP A 178 7.35 -0.79 5.82
CA ASP A 178 7.42 -1.86 4.82
C ASP A 178 8.86 -2.10 4.35
N GLU A 179 9.66 -1.04 4.16
CA GLU A 179 11.08 -1.17 3.88
C GLU A 179 11.83 -1.85 5.04
N ALA A 180 11.52 -1.49 6.29
CA ALA A 180 12.09 -2.16 7.46
C ALA A 180 11.74 -3.66 7.50
N ARG A 181 10.48 -4.01 7.24
CA ARG A 181 10.04 -5.41 7.14
C ARG A 181 10.72 -6.16 5.98
N GLN A 182 10.92 -5.51 4.84
CA GLN A 182 11.65 -6.13 3.73
C GLN A 182 13.11 -6.45 4.10
N GLU A 183 13.78 -5.60 4.88
CA GLU A 183 15.12 -5.90 5.39
C GLU A 183 15.10 -7.08 6.37
N GLU A 184 14.14 -7.14 7.29
CA GLU A 184 13.94 -8.25 8.20
C GLU A 184 13.66 -9.56 7.44
N MET A 185 12.82 -9.49 6.41
CA MET A 185 12.44 -10.63 5.59
C MET A 185 13.63 -11.27 4.85
N LYS A 186 14.71 -10.52 4.55
CA LYS A 186 15.88 -11.09 3.88
C LYS A 186 16.49 -12.25 4.66
N THR A 187 16.58 -12.15 5.98
CA THR A 187 17.08 -13.24 6.85
C THR A 187 16.01 -14.31 7.07
N ARG A 188 14.81 -13.93 7.45
CA ARG A 188 13.69 -14.85 7.67
C ARG A 188 13.32 -15.64 6.42
N TYR A 189 13.37 -14.99 5.27
CA TYR A 189 13.13 -15.61 3.98
C TYR A 189 14.16 -16.72 3.69
N GLY A 190 15.44 -16.44 3.93
CA GLY A 190 16.50 -17.43 3.79
C GLY A 190 16.32 -18.61 4.74
N GLU A 191 15.94 -18.38 5.99
CA GLU A 191 15.63 -19.44 6.97
C GLU A 191 14.47 -20.33 6.48
N ALA A 192 13.39 -19.72 5.97
CA ALA A 192 12.24 -20.45 5.43
C ALA A 192 12.63 -21.32 4.22
N LEU A 193 13.42 -20.78 3.29
CA LEU A 193 13.93 -21.51 2.14
C LEU A 193 14.80 -22.71 2.58
N ALA A 194 15.68 -22.51 3.57
CA ALA A 194 16.54 -23.56 4.10
C ALA A 194 15.73 -24.70 4.70
N VAL A 195 14.67 -24.40 5.46
CA VAL A 195 13.76 -25.40 6.04
C VAL A 195 13.05 -26.21 4.95
N VAL A 196 12.51 -25.53 3.93
CA VAL A 196 11.82 -26.23 2.82
C VAL A 196 12.78 -27.12 2.03
N LEU A 197 14.02 -26.67 1.76
CA LEU A 197 15.04 -27.49 1.10
C LEU A 197 15.44 -28.73 1.91
N GLU A 198 15.54 -28.57 3.24
CA GLU A 198 15.95 -29.68 4.12
C GLU A 198 14.87 -30.76 4.27
N TYR A 199 13.63 -30.34 4.44
CA TYR A 199 12.54 -31.24 4.79
C TYR A 199 11.61 -31.58 3.61
N GLY A 200 11.52 -30.70 2.59
CA GLY A 200 10.72 -30.91 1.41
C GLY A 200 9.28 -31.32 1.72
N HIS A 201 8.77 -32.42 1.11
CA HIS A 201 7.42 -32.94 1.33
C HIS A 201 7.20 -33.65 2.69
N ARG A 202 8.25 -33.82 3.49
CA ARG A 202 8.20 -34.56 4.75
C ARG A 202 8.15 -33.67 5.97
N LEU A 203 7.70 -32.41 5.83
CA LEU A 203 7.66 -31.45 6.94
C LEU A 203 6.92 -32.07 8.15
N PRO A 204 7.63 -32.60 9.16
CA PRO A 204 7.02 -33.03 10.41
C PRO A 204 6.55 -31.78 11.19
N GLN A 205 5.88 -31.99 12.31
CA GLN A 205 5.44 -30.89 13.18
C GLN A 205 6.55 -29.84 13.33
N LEU A 206 6.40 -28.74 12.60
CA LEU A 206 7.37 -27.63 12.67
C LEU A 206 7.28 -26.97 14.03
N ASP A 207 8.43 -26.68 14.63
CA ASP A 207 8.50 -25.80 15.78
C ASP A 207 7.98 -24.38 15.41
N PRO A 208 7.60 -23.56 16.41
CA PRO A 208 7.00 -22.25 16.12
C PRO A 208 7.87 -21.33 15.24
N ARG A 209 9.20 -21.39 15.35
CA ARG A 209 10.11 -20.55 14.53
C ARG A 209 10.12 -20.98 13.07
N SER A 210 10.17 -22.30 12.85
CA SER A 210 10.08 -22.88 11.51
C SER A 210 8.71 -22.62 10.86
N MET A 211 7.63 -22.61 11.64
CA MET A 211 6.29 -22.21 11.17
C MET A 211 6.23 -20.73 10.78
N ASP A 212 6.86 -19.84 11.54
CA ASP A 212 6.89 -18.41 11.20
C ASP A 212 7.75 -18.13 9.96
N ALA A 213 8.89 -18.81 9.83
CA ALA A 213 9.70 -18.75 8.62
C ALA A 213 8.93 -19.25 7.39
N PHE A 214 8.17 -20.32 7.53
CA PHE A 214 7.34 -20.86 6.47
C PHE A 214 6.16 -19.95 6.12
N ARG A 215 5.50 -19.33 7.10
CA ARG A 215 4.47 -18.30 6.87
C ARG A 215 5.03 -17.12 6.12
N SER A 216 6.23 -16.66 6.49
CA SER A 216 6.93 -15.57 5.82
C SER A 216 7.25 -15.90 4.36
N LEU A 217 7.71 -17.13 4.07
CA LEU A 217 7.95 -17.61 2.71
C LEU A 217 6.66 -17.62 1.88
N THR A 218 5.57 -18.15 2.46
CA THR A 218 4.29 -18.23 1.77
C THR A 218 3.65 -16.86 1.57
N ALA A 219 3.80 -15.93 2.52
CA ALA A 219 3.38 -14.55 2.36
C ALA A 219 4.15 -13.85 1.25
N ALA A 220 5.48 -14.02 1.19
CA ALA A 220 6.33 -13.49 0.13
C ALA A 220 5.97 -14.07 -1.25
N TYR A 221 5.58 -15.35 -1.31
CA TYR A 221 5.24 -16.03 -2.56
C TYR A 221 3.84 -15.68 -3.08
N TYR A 222 2.85 -15.62 -2.19
CA TYR A 222 1.44 -15.39 -2.55
C TYR A 222 0.99 -13.93 -2.38
N GLY A 223 1.82 -13.08 -1.78
CA GLY A 223 1.51 -11.66 -1.59
C GLY A 223 0.31 -11.37 -0.69
N ASN A 224 -0.17 -12.37 0.11
CA ASN A 224 -1.39 -12.19 0.88
C ASN A 224 -1.51 -13.14 2.08
N ASP A 225 -1.37 -12.60 3.29
CA ASP A 225 -1.60 -13.32 4.57
C ASP A 225 -2.99 -13.96 4.69
N ARG A 226 -4.00 -13.42 4.00
CA ARG A 226 -5.37 -13.95 4.05
C ARG A 226 -5.54 -15.34 3.41
N LEU A 227 -4.69 -15.68 2.45
CA LEU A 227 -4.71 -17.00 1.81
C LEU A 227 -4.15 -18.09 2.72
N ILE A 228 -3.17 -17.75 3.55
CA ILE A 228 -2.56 -18.67 4.50
C ILE A 228 -3.55 -19.07 5.60
N ASN A 229 -4.34 -18.12 6.08
CA ASN A 229 -5.33 -18.36 7.15
C ASN A 229 -6.56 -19.15 6.67
N ARG A 230 -6.91 -19.13 5.38
CA ARG A 230 -8.08 -19.85 4.84
C ARG A 230 -7.82 -21.30 4.48
N SER A 231 -6.62 -21.65 4.02
CA SER A 231 -6.31 -22.99 3.50
C SER A 231 -5.58 -23.89 4.49
N GLY A 232 -5.10 -23.35 5.61
CA GLY A 232 -4.27 -24.07 6.58
C GLY A 232 -2.88 -24.42 6.03
N ALA A 233 -1.87 -24.43 6.87
CA ALA A 233 -0.49 -24.73 6.47
C ALA A 233 -0.34 -26.06 5.68
N LYS A 234 -1.20 -27.05 5.94
CA LYS A 234 -1.17 -28.35 5.27
C LYS A 234 -1.39 -28.32 3.76
N SER A 235 -2.20 -27.38 3.23
CA SER A 235 -2.46 -27.30 1.79
C SER A 235 -1.29 -26.68 1.02
N LEU A 236 -0.48 -25.85 1.66
CA LEU A 236 0.69 -25.23 1.06
C LEU A 236 1.88 -26.19 0.92
N TYR A 237 1.99 -27.18 1.82
CA TYR A 237 3.00 -28.24 1.75
C TYR A 237 2.81 -29.20 0.58
N SER A 238 1.61 -29.31 0.04
CA SER A 238 1.31 -30.13 -1.14
C SER A 238 1.49 -29.36 -2.46
N ASP A 239 1.86 -28.07 -2.41
CA ASP A 239 2.05 -27.27 -3.60
C ASP A 239 3.42 -27.55 -4.24
N SER A 240 3.39 -28.49 -5.21
CA SER A 240 4.57 -28.86 -5.99
C SER A 240 5.18 -27.67 -6.74
N LEU A 241 4.38 -26.66 -7.06
CA LEU A 241 4.82 -25.44 -7.73
C LEU A 241 5.69 -24.57 -6.81
N LEU A 242 5.29 -24.43 -5.54
CA LEU A 242 6.10 -23.70 -4.53
C LEU A 242 7.45 -24.40 -4.35
N ILE A 243 7.44 -25.71 -4.14
CA ILE A 243 8.66 -26.50 -3.93
C ILE A 243 9.61 -26.40 -5.12
N SER A 244 9.08 -26.44 -6.36
CA SER A 244 9.91 -26.31 -7.57
C SER A 244 10.60 -24.96 -7.70
N ARG A 245 10.10 -23.92 -7.02
CA ARG A 245 10.66 -22.56 -7.06
C ARG A 245 11.61 -22.24 -5.90
N VAL A 246 11.59 -23.02 -4.84
CA VAL A 246 12.44 -22.79 -3.66
C VAL A 246 13.92 -22.81 -4.03
N ARG A 247 14.33 -23.74 -4.87
CA ARG A 247 15.74 -23.86 -5.32
C ARG A 247 16.21 -22.61 -6.08
N PRO A 248 15.54 -22.15 -7.15
CA PRO A 248 15.92 -20.91 -7.84
C PRO A 248 15.89 -19.68 -6.93
N MET A 249 15.02 -19.65 -5.93
CA MET A 249 14.96 -18.54 -4.96
C MET A 249 16.18 -18.54 -4.04
N ALA A 250 16.61 -19.72 -3.55
CA ALA A 250 17.81 -19.86 -2.74
C ALA A 250 19.08 -19.48 -3.54
N GLU A 251 19.18 -19.91 -4.79
CA GLU A 251 20.25 -19.56 -5.71
C GLU A 251 20.33 -18.04 -5.90
N LYS A 252 19.18 -17.41 -6.16
CA LYS A 252 19.08 -15.95 -6.32
C LYS A 252 19.48 -15.19 -5.06
N LEU A 253 19.04 -15.66 -3.89
CA LEU A 253 19.36 -15.03 -2.61
C LEU A 253 20.86 -15.06 -2.31
N MET A 254 21.52 -16.18 -2.59
CA MET A 254 22.96 -16.36 -2.36
C MET A 254 23.83 -15.84 -3.53
N GLY A 255 23.24 -15.55 -4.68
CA GLY A 255 23.97 -15.15 -5.89
C GLY A 255 24.85 -16.28 -6.47
N ILE A 256 24.46 -17.54 -6.30
CA ILE A 256 25.22 -18.72 -6.77
C ILE A 256 24.43 -19.52 -7.79
N ASN A 257 25.15 -20.33 -8.58
CA ASN A 257 24.55 -21.43 -9.35
C ASN A 257 24.75 -22.72 -8.55
N ALA A 258 23.65 -23.36 -8.16
CA ALA A 258 23.66 -24.60 -7.38
C ALA A 258 23.51 -25.86 -8.26
N GLU A 259 23.86 -25.78 -9.55
CA GLU A 259 23.82 -26.90 -10.45
C GLU A 259 24.71 -28.06 -9.92
N GLY A 260 24.11 -29.26 -9.75
CA GLY A 260 24.79 -30.39 -9.17
C GLY A 260 24.71 -30.55 -7.64
N MET A 261 24.25 -29.55 -6.91
CA MET A 261 24.01 -29.64 -5.46
C MET A 261 22.69 -30.34 -5.17
N SER A 262 22.65 -31.20 -4.16
CA SER A 262 21.41 -31.73 -3.59
C SER A 262 20.67 -30.61 -2.79
N ASP A 263 19.38 -30.79 -2.57
CA ASP A 263 18.59 -29.82 -1.77
C ASP A 263 19.11 -29.71 -0.32
N LEU A 264 19.64 -30.82 0.23
CA LEU A 264 20.24 -30.80 1.57
C LEU A 264 21.57 -30.01 1.60
N GLU A 265 22.40 -30.15 0.57
CA GLU A 265 23.63 -29.35 0.45
C GLU A 265 23.32 -27.88 0.26
N LEU A 266 22.34 -27.56 -0.59
CA LEU A 266 21.88 -26.19 -0.80
C LEU A 266 21.28 -25.59 0.48
N SER A 267 20.52 -26.36 1.25
CA SER A 267 20.02 -25.94 2.58
C SER A 267 21.16 -25.61 3.54
N LYS A 268 22.18 -26.46 3.60
CA LYS A 268 23.36 -26.21 4.44
C LYS A 268 24.14 -24.98 4.01
N ALA A 269 24.34 -24.80 2.70
CA ALA A 269 24.98 -23.61 2.15
C ALA A 269 24.19 -22.34 2.49
N LEU A 270 22.87 -22.40 2.36
CA LEU A 270 21.97 -21.27 2.68
C LEU A 270 21.99 -20.93 4.18
N LYS A 271 21.97 -21.93 5.07
CA LYS A 271 22.10 -21.72 6.52
C LYS A 271 23.46 -21.08 6.86
N SER A 272 24.54 -21.52 6.21
CA SER A 272 25.87 -20.90 6.38
C SER A 272 25.88 -19.45 5.87
N TYR A 273 25.27 -19.19 4.72
CA TYR A 273 25.13 -17.84 4.16
C TYR A 273 24.42 -16.91 5.13
N ILE A 274 23.25 -17.33 5.63
CA ILE A 274 22.44 -16.55 6.60
C ILE A 274 23.23 -16.32 7.89
N GLY A 275 23.93 -17.34 8.41
CA GLY A 275 24.74 -17.24 9.61
C GLY A 275 25.93 -16.26 9.47
N ASN A 276 26.33 -15.94 8.22
CA ASN A 276 27.36 -14.97 7.93
C ASN A 276 26.80 -13.57 7.54
N VAL A 277 25.48 -13.41 7.45
CA VAL A 277 24.87 -12.11 7.22
C VAL A 277 25.08 -11.23 8.44
N ASP A 278 25.56 -10.01 8.22
CA ASP A 278 25.71 -9.02 9.29
C ASP A 278 24.31 -8.55 9.78
N THR A 279 23.77 -9.31 10.70
CA THR A 279 22.47 -9.00 11.33
C THR A 279 22.52 -7.66 12.08
N THR A 280 23.69 -7.21 12.51
CA THR A 280 23.85 -5.91 13.18
C THR A 280 23.60 -4.77 12.20
N ALA A 281 24.14 -4.88 10.98
CA ALA A 281 23.91 -3.91 9.91
C ALA A 281 22.44 -3.87 9.51
N ILE A 282 21.80 -5.03 9.34
CA ILE A 282 20.35 -5.12 9.03
C ILE A 282 19.52 -4.49 10.15
N ASN A 283 19.76 -4.84 11.41
CA ASN A 283 19.02 -4.29 12.54
C ASN A 283 19.21 -2.77 12.66
N LYS A 284 20.38 -2.25 12.28
CA LYS A 284 20.61 -0.80 12.22
C LYS A 284 19.73 -0.13 11.17
N VAL A 285 19.62 -0.71 9.98
CA VAL A 285 18.75 -0.20 8.90
C VAL A 285 17.29 -0.25 9.33
N ILE A 286 16.84 -1.37 9.90
CA ILE A 286 15.47 -1.52 10.42
C ILE A 286 15.18 -0.40 11.42
N LYS A 287 16.06 -0.24 12.43
CA LYS A 287 15.89 0.77 13.47
C LYS A 287 15.87 2.20 12.93
N GLU A 288 16.69 2.48 11.92
CA GLU A 288 16.69 3.78 11.24
C GLU A 288 15.34 4.05 10.55
N LYS A 289 14.79 3.07 9.82
CA LYS A 289 13.50 3.21 9.14
C LYS A 289 12.34 3.36 10.14
N GLU A 290 12.34 2.59 11.22
CA GLU A 290 11.37 2.72 12.32
C GLU A 290 11.41 4.11 12.96
N ASN A 291 12.62 4.61 13.27
CA ASN A 291 12.78 5.94 13.85
C ASN A 291 12.29 7.04 12.90
N ARG A 292 12.57 6.93 11.59
CA ARG A 292 12.06 7.87 10.59
C ARG A 292 10.53 7.80 10.46
N ALA A 293 9.95 6.60 10.53
CA ALA A 293 8.49 6.45 10.54
C ALA A 293 7.84 7.13 11.75
N LEU A 294 8.44 6.95 12.94
CA LEU A 294 8.00 7.63 14.16
C LEU A 294 8.11 9.14 14.05
N GLU A 295 9.24 9.65 13.57
CA GLU A 295 9.44 11.09 13.34
C GLU A 295 8.40 11.68 12.38
N VAL A 296 8.06 10.97 11.31
CA VAL A 296 7.04 11.38 10.33
C VAL A 296 5.67 11.54 11.00
N ILE A 297 5.26 10.58 11.80
CA ILE A 297 3.94 10.62 12.46
C ILE A 297 3.91 11.66 13.59
N ASP A 298 4.98 11.79 14.37
CA ASP A 298 5.11 12.85 15.39
C ASP A 298 5.06 14.25 14.75
N TYR A 299 5.74 14.42 13.62
CA TYR A 299 5.70 15.68 12.88
C TYR A 299 4.30 15.96 12.31
N ALA A 300 3.62 14.97 11.80
CA ALA A 300 2.23 15.11 11.32
C ALA A 300 1.31 15.62 12.44
N GLN A 301 1.41 15.09 13.65
CA GLN A 301 0.66 15.55 14.82
C GLN A 301 1.01 17.00 15.19
N LYS A 302 2.29 17.36 15.08
CA LYS A 302 2.77 18.71 15.37
C LYS A 302 2.22 19.74 14.39
N VAL A 303 2.22 19.46 13.09
CA VAL A 303 1.81 20.43 12.05
C VAL A 303 0.31 20.43 11.76
N LEU A 304 -0.38 19.36 12.12
CA LEU A 304 -1.82 19.16 11.95
C LEU A 304 -2.47 18.72 13.27
N PRO A 305 -2.44 19.57 14.32
CA PRO A 305 -2.86 19.18 15.67
C PRO A 305 -4.37 18.96 15.78
N ALA A 306 -4.78 18.03 16.65
CA ALA A 306 -6.17 17.62 16.84
C ALA A 306 -7.14 18.77 17.19
N PRO A 307 -6.78 19.75 18.04
CA PRO A 307 -7.70 20.84 18.37
C PRO A 307 -8.16 21.66 17.15
N GLN A 308 -7.30 21.82 16.14
CA GLN A 308 -7.62 22.54 14.90
C GLN A 308 -8.17 21.61 13.82
N ILE A 309 -7.72 20.36 13.80
CA ILE A 309 -8.09 19.34 12.83
C ILE A 309 -8.53 18.09 13.58
N PRO A 310 -9.84 17.88 13.81
CA PRO A 310 -10.35 16.73 14.54
C PRO A 310 -9.84 15.39 14.00
N TYR A 311 -9.71 14.41 14.85
CA TYR A 311 -9.31 13.07 14.47
C TYR A 311 -10.34 12.43 13.50
N ASN A 312 -9.82 11.71 12.53
CA ASN A 312 -10.59 11.03 11.49
C ASN A 312 -9.95 9.67 11.17
N SER A 313 -10.42 9.00 10.12
CA SER A 313 -9.85 7.71 9.68
C SER A 313 -8.35 7.73 9.41
N GLY A 314 -7.80 8.86 8.93
CA GLY A 314 -6.34 9.04 8.81
C GLY A 314 -5.63 9.02 10.17
N SER A 315 -6.27 9.57 11.20
CA SER A 315 -5.73 9.54 12.56
C SER A 315 -5.75 8.13 13.17
N LEU A 316 -6.78 7.33 12.82
CA LEU A 316 -6.81 5.92 13.22
C LEU A 316 -5.66 5.12 12.59
N MET A 317 -5.34 5.40 11.34
CA MET A 317 -4.15 4.82 10.69
C MET A 317 -2.85 5.27 11.36
N MET A 318 -2.74 6.54 11.82
CA MET A 318 -1.61 7.00 12.62
C MET A 318 -1.49 6.21 13.93
N ALA A 319 -2.61 5.95 14.61
CA ALA A 319 -2.63 5.12 15.81
C ALA A 319 -2.11 3.70 15.55
N ARG A 320 -2.43 3.11 14.40
CA ARG A 320 -1.87 1.80 13.98
C ARG A 320 -0.35 1.86 13.79
N VAL A 321 0.18 2.93 13.21
CA VAL A 321 1.63 3.10 13.06
C VAL A 321 2.30 3.20 14.43
N TYR A 322 1.72 3.96 15.38
CA TYR A 322 2.23 4.00 16.74
C TYR A 322 2.19 2.63 17.43
N ASP A 323 1.12 1.86 17.24
CA ASP A 323 0.97 0.51 17.77
C ASP A 323 2.06 -0.43 17.23
N GLN A 324 2.32 -0.41 15.93
CA GLN A 324 3.39 -1.19 15.29
C GLN A 324 4.78 -0.80 15.79
N LEU A 325 4.99 0.45 16.15
CA LEU A 325 6.25 0.96 16.72
C LEU A 325 6.36 0.76 18.23
N GLY A 326 5.33 0.23 18.88
CA GLY A 326 5.29 0.03 20.35
C GLY A 326 5.03 1.31 21.15
N GLU A 327 4.68 2.42 20.51
CA GLU A 327 4.40 3.74 21.11
C GLU A 327 2.96 3.79 21.66
N LYS A 328 2.66 2.93 22.64
CA LYS A 328 1.30 2.73 23.17
C LYS A 328 0.68 4.00 23.74
N GLU A 329 1.44 4.82 24.46
CA GLU A 329 0.94 6.06 25.07
C GLU A 329 0.44 7.05 23.98
N LYS A 330 1.19 7.21 22.90
CA LYS A 330 0.81 8.09 21.79
C LYS A 330 -0.39 7.55 21.02
N ARG A 331 -0.44 6.22 20.82
CA ARG A 331 -1.60 5.52 20.26
C ARG A 331 -2.84 5.80 21.09
N ASP A 332 -2.76 5.61 22.41
CA ASP A 332 -3.90 5.68 23.34
C ASP A 332 -4.52 7.09 23.42
N VAL A 333 -3.73 8.14 23.22
CA VAL A 333 -4.25 9.51 23.10
C VAL A 333 -5.23 9.62 21.91
N ILE A 334 -4.85 9.10 20.76
CA ILE A 334 -5.68 9.16 19.55
C ILE A 334 -6.92 8.29 19.70
N ILE A 335 -6.73 7.02 20.09
CA ILE A 335 -7.84 6.07 20.12
C ILE A 335 -8.86 6.40 21.21
N SER A 336 -8.45 6.95 22.38
CA SER A 336 -9.36 7.32 23.43
C SER A 336 -10.34 8.45 23.01
N GLU A 337 -9.84 9.46 22.31
CA GLU A 337 -10.69 10.53 21.79
C GLU A 337 -11.60 10.04 20.68
N MET A 338 -11.08 9.21 19.76
CA MET A 338 -11.89 8.63 18.68
C MET A 338 -12.96 7.66 19.19
N GLU A 339 -12.62 6.86 20.21
CA GLU A 339 -13.55 5.97 20.89
C GLU A 339 -14.71 6.75 21.53
N HIS A 340 -14.36 7.78 22.33
CA HIS A 340 -15.33 8.65 22.96
C HIS A 340 -16.32 9.24 21.94
N ASN A 341 -15.79 9.84 20.89
CA ASN A 341 -16.60 10.44 19.83
C ASN A 341 -17.47 9.40 19.12
N SER A 342 -16.89 8.22 18.78
CA SER A 342 -17.65 7.17 18.08
C SER A 342 -18.77 6.60 18.95
N LEU A 343 -18.52 6.38 20.24
CA LEU A 343 -19.54 5.91 21.17
C LEU A 343 -20.69 6.92 21.34
N GLN A 344 -20.36 8.22 21.44
CA GLN A 344 -21.40 9.27 21.50
C GLN A 344 -22.30 9.25 20.26
N TYR A 345 -21.73 9.12 19.04
CA TYR A 345 -22.51 9.04 17.81
C TYR A 345 -23.34 7.74 17.73
N LEU A 346 -22.74 6.61 18.09
CA LEU A 346 -23.44 5.33 18.09
C LEU A 346 -24.64 5.34 19.06
N ASP A 347 -24.44 5.84 20.29
CA ASP A 347 -25.51 5.96 21.29
C ASP A 347 -26.59 6.96 20.85
N TRP A 348 -26.19 8.09 20.29
CA TRP A 348 -27.14 9.09 19.80
C TRP A 348 -28.01 8.53 18.69
N ILE A 349 -27.45 7.85 17.69
CA ILE A 349 -28.21 7.25 16.59
C ILE A 349 -29.07 6.07 17.11
N ALA A 350 -28.52 5.25 18.02
CA ALA A 350 -29.22 4.12 18.60
C ALA A 350 -30.51 4.54 19.33
N ASN A 351 -30.55 5.76 19.91
CA ASN A 351 -31.72 6.34 20.61
C ASN A 351 -32.68 7.12 19.71
N MET A 352 -32.43 7.21 18.40
CA MET A 352 -33.35 7.84 17.44
C MET A 352 -34.54 6.92 17.11
N ASP A 353 -35.60 7.52 16.56
CA ASP A 353 -36.68 6.75 15.92
C ASP A 353 -36.17 6.01 14.67
N GLU A 354 -36.87 4.94 14.29
CA GLU A 354 -36.46 4.04 13.21
C GLU A 354 -36.24 4.76 11.87
N LYS A 355 -37.04 5.77 11.54
CA LYS A 355 -36.92 6.54 10.31
C LYS A 355 -35.61 7.33 10.28
N ARG A 356 -35.24 8.00 11.38
CA ARG A 356 -34.00 8.76 11.52
C ARG A 356 -32.78 7.84 11.57
N GLN A 357 -32.90 6.68 12.25
CA GLN A 357 -31.81 5.66 12.23
C GLN A 357 -31.50 5.20 10.81
N LYS A 358 -32.51 4.94 9.97
CA LYS A 358 -32.29 4.56 8.57
C LYS A 358 -31.61 5.66 7.77
N MET A 359 -31.94 6.92 8.00
CA MET A 359 -31.28 8.06 7.37
C MET A 359 -29.81 8.20 7.79
N ALA A 360 -29.47 7.88 9.03
CA ALA A 360 -28.13 7.94 9.60
C ALA A 360 -27.35 6.61 9.49
N SER A 361 -27.81 5.65 8.69
CA SER A 361 -27.22 4.29 8.63
C SER A 361 -25.76 4.28 8.17
N ASN A 362 -25.37 5.19 7.29
CA ASN A 362 -23.98 5.32 6.83
C ASN A 362 -23.07 5.83 7.96
N ASP A 363 -23.52 6.84 8.72
CA ASP A 363 -22.77 7.38 9.86
C ASP A 363 -22.65 6.33 10.96
N PHE A 364 -23.73 5.60 11.23
CA PHE A 364 -23.70 4.49 12.18
C PHE A 364 -22.68 3.41 11.76
N SER A 365 -22.70 3.03 10.49
CA SER A 365 -21.74 2.06 9.94
C SER A 365 -20.29 2.55 10.07
N HIS A 366 -20.06 3.83 9.79
CA HIS A 366 -18.74 4.45 9.88
C HIS A 366 -18.19 4.42 11.32
N HIS A 367 -18.97 4.91 12.29
CA HIS A 367 -18.56 4.93 13.70
C HIS A 367 -18.43 3.52 14.29
N LEU A 368 -19.27 2.59 13.88
CA LEU A 368 -19.17 1.18 14.29
C LEU A 368 -17.86 0.53 13.77
N SER A 369 -17.46 0.86 12.54
CA SER A 369 -16.18 0.39 11.99
C SER A 369 -14.99 0.93 12.78
N ILE A 370 -14.99 2.23 13.10
CA ILE A 370 -13.96 2.86 13.93
C ILE A 370 -13.89 2.18 15.31
N TYR A 371 -15.03 2.02 15.97
CA TYR A 371 -15.07 1.38 17.28
C TYR A 371 -14.58 -0.06 17.26
N SER A 372 -14.95 -0.83 16.23
CA SER A 372 -14.44 -2.19 16.01
C SER A 372 -12.91 -2.24 15.88
N GLU A 373 -12.33 -1.32 15.13
CA GLU A 373 -10.88 -1.24 14.95
C GLU A 373 -10.16 -0.84 16.24
N ILE A 374 -10.75 0.07 17.01
CA ILE A 374 -10.21 0.48 18.33
C ILE A 374 -10.19 -0.70 19.30
N LEU A 375 -11.27 -1.48 19.36
CA LEU A 375 -11.30 -2.68 20.21
C LEU A 375 -10.19 -3.68 19.83
N GLN A 376 -9.93 -3.86 18.53
CA GLN A 376 -8.84 -4.73 18.06
C GLN A 376 -7.43 -4.19 18.38
N MET A 377 -7.26 -2.88 18.52
CA MET A 377 -5.99 -2.29 18.95
C MET A 377 -5.78 -2.34 20.46
N LYS A 378 -6.87 -2.31 21.24
CA LYS A 378 -6.82 -2.28 22.72
C LYS A 378 -6.69 -3.65 23.33
N TYR A 379 -7.28 -4.67 22.72
CA TYR A 379 -7.47 -5.99 23.31
C TYR A 379 -7.16 -7.10 22.32
N ASP A 380 -6.57 -8.19 22.79
CA ASP A 380 -6.64 -9.44 22.07
C ASP A 380 -8.09 -9.96 22.06
N VAL A 381 -8.47 -10.68 21.01
CA VAL A 381 -9.89 -11.08 20.77
C VAL A 381 -10.49 -11.82 21.97
N GLU A 382 -9.67 -12.61 22.68
CA GLU A 382 -10.11 -13.38 23.85
C GLU A 382 -10.16 -12.56 25.16
N GLU A 383 -9.56 -11.36 25.15
CA GLU A 383 -9.40 -10.49 26.34
C GLU A 383 -10.33 -9.28 26.34
N ILE A 384 -11.22 -9.14 25.34
CA ILE A 384 -12.16 -8.04 25.29
C ILE A 384 -13.09 -8.10 26.52
N PRO A 385 -13.20 -7.01 27.34
CA PRO A 385 -14.07 -6.98 28.51
C PRO A 385 -15.52 -7.30 28.17
N GLN A 386 -16.23 -8.01 29.04
CA GLN A 386 -17.64 -8.41 28.80
C GLN A 386 -18.56 -7.23 28.52
N GLU A 387 -18.32 -6.09 29.16
CA GLU A 387 -19.07 -4.86 28.93
C GLU A 387 -18.92 -4.37 27.50
N GLU A 388 -17.70 -4.37 26.96
CA GLU A 388 -17.41 -3.97 25.59
C GLU A 388 -17.97 -4.97 24.57
N GLN A 389 -17.88 -6.27 24.86
CA GLN A 389 -18.52 -7.30 24.04
C GLN A 389 -20.04 -7.11 23.96
N PHE A 390 -20.69 -6.82 25.09
CA PHE A 390 -22.12 -6.58 25.13
C PHE A 390 -22.51 -5.30 24.36
N ARG A 391 -21.77 -4.21 24.57
CA ARG A 391 -21.97 -2.94 23.86
C ARG A 391 -21.82 -3.11 22.35
N TYR A 392 -20.75 -3.75 21.92
CA TYR A 392 -20.49 -4.03 20.51
C TYR A 392 -21.58 -4.92 19.89
N SER A 393 -22.01 -5.98 20.57
CA SER A 393 -23.08 -6.86 20.09
C SER A 393 -24.41 -6.14 19.93
N THR A 394 -24.70 -5.18 20.81
CA THR A 394 -25.89 -4.32 20.74
C THR A 394 -25.85 -3.46 19.47
N TYR A 395 -24.72 -2.81 19.18
CA TYR A 395 -24.57 -2.01 17.95
C TYR A 395 -24.63 -2.86 16.68
N ILE A 396 -24.05 -4.06 16.68
CA ILE A 396 -24.15 -5.01 15.55
C ILE A 396 -25.62 -5.39 15.31
N THR A 397 -26.40 -5.58 16.35
CA THR A 397 -27.83 -5.90 16.23
C THR A 397 -28.61 -4.75 15.57
N ILE A 398 -28.34 -3.51 15.98
CA ILE A 398 -28.94 -2.31 15.36
C ILE A 398 -28.51 -2.21 13.89
N TYR A 399 -27.21 -2.35 13.60
CA TYR A 399 -26.66 -2.30 12.24
C TYR A 399 -27.31 -3.32 11.30
N ASN A 400 -27.48 -4.56 11.74
CA ASN A 400 -28.11 -5.61 10.96
C ASN A 400 -29.60 -5.33 10.70
N ARG A 401 -30.29 -4.62 11.61
CA ARG A 401 -31.67 -4.15 11.41
C ARG A 401 -31.74 -3.02 10.37
N LEU A 402 -30.75 -2.11 10.37
CA LEU A 402 -30.70 -0.96 9.45
C LEU A 402 -30.38 -1.37 8.01
N LYS A 403 -29.73 -2.51 7.82
CA LYS A 403 -29.42 -3.06 6.48
C LYS A 403 -30.60 -3.79 5.82
N LYS A 404 -31.64 -4.13 6.57
CA LYS A 404 -32.87 -4.75 6.07
C LYS A 404 -33.87 -3.69 5.62
#